data_081dd9405246c873bea6ddcfaca58eaa
#
_entry.id   081dd9405246c873bea6ddcfaca58eaa
#
_cell.length_a   1.000
_cell.length_b   1.000
_cell.length_c   1.000
_cell.angle_alpha   90.00
_cell.angle_beta   90.00
_cell.angle_gamma   90.00
#
_symmetry.space_group_name_H-M   'P 1'
#
loop_
_entity.id
_entity.type
_entity.pdbx_description
1 polymer ?
#
loop_
_entity_poly.entity_id
_entity_poly.type
_entity_poly.pdbx_seq_one_letter_code
_entity_poly.pdbx_strand_id
1 'polypeptide(L)'
;RTIKPHTMWPLFALAFCYLTAGVRSDLAQYTAYKGFPAAWQECGEYFEVPNCTLEQYREDSYPCEGAVKELIRCSLINLSAWNDTTGVRQHVIRNYFQPAAEDSCYENRTKECLKQIDSNDDVYNQAYESFRCYYRQYGNLISSAQFSPYESDELVQLTAYSFSVRHIPKCVLLQYAKGDILEEPHFPAVLLTWLLRGGYYSLQNGILLNTLYTQFGHPELLTEQTKQCTDAVVAQLCDESHATKAYQIFKRCLQHIVPILELIQAVAKELVKECDQPCGHCQQDLRQFAPVTAPPVYNVYFREH
;
A
#
# COMPACT_ATOMS: atom_id res chain seq x y z
N ARG A 1 67.10 -13.44 -26.02
CA ARG A 1 65.97 -14.16 -25.44
C ARG A 1 64.90 -13.13 -25.09
N THR A 2 63.87 -13.03 -25.94
CA THR A 2 62.71 -12.16 -25.81
C THR A 2 61.61 -12.90 -25.07
N ILE A 3 61.20 -12.35 -23.94
CA ILE A 3 60.11 -12.84 -23.10
C ILE A 3 58.83 -12.19 -23.64
N LYS A 4 57.86 -13.00 -24.11
CA LYS A 4 56.51 -12.57 -24.53
C LYS A 4 55.66 -12.33 -23.29
N PRO A 5 54.87 -11.24 -23.21
CA PRO A 5 53.93 -11.04 -22.14
C PRO A 5 52.67 -11.92 -22.36
N HIS A 6 52.38 -12.80 -21.42
CA HIS A 6 51.14 -13.60 -21.39
C HIS A 6 49.96 -12.73 -21.00
N THR A 7 48.96 -12.76 -21.83
CA THR A 7 47.67 -12.11 -21.72
C THR A 7 46.89 -12.64 -20.50
N MET A 8 46.81 -11.83 -19.46
CA MET A 8 46.01 -12.08 -18.22
C MET A 8 44.63 -11.35 -18.23
N TRP A 9 44.06 -11.11 -19.43
CA TRP A 9 42.86 -10.27 -19.52
C TRP A 9 41.50 -10.97 -19.62
N PRO A 10 41.34 -12.30 -19.79
CA PRO A 10 39.98 -12.86 -19.81
C PRO A 10 39.36 -13.15 -18.43
N LEU A 11 40.13 -13.18 -17.34
CA LEU A 11 39.58 -13.51 -16.02
C LEU A 11 38.94 -12.31 -15.29
N PHE A 12 39.33 -11.07 -15.61
CA PHE A 12 38.74 -9.86 -15.03
C PHE A 12 37.35 -9.52 -15.64
N ALA A 13 37.12 -9.87 -16.89
CA ALA A 13 35.83 -9.62 -17.56
C ALA A 13 34.69 -10.51 -17.01
N LEU A 14 35.01 -11.73 -16.61
CA LEU A 14 34.01 -12.65 -16.01
C LEU A 14 33.65 -12.30 -14.56
N ALA A 15 34.59 -11.76 -13.79
CA ALA A 15 34.31 -11.31 -12.41
C ALA A 15 33.41 -10.07 -12.36
N PHE A 16 33.47 -9.19 -13.39
CA PHE A 16 32.61 -8.00 -13.45
C PHE A 16 31.15 -8.35 -13.86
N CYS A 17 30.94 -9.39 -14.63
CA CYS A 17 29.59 -9.85 -14.98
C CYS A 17 28.85 -10.51 -13.81
N TYR A 18 29.56 -11.11 -12.85
CA TYR A 18 28.93 -11.72 -11.70
C TYR A 18 28.58 -10.71 -10.58
N LEU A 19 29.23 -9.55 -10.55
CA LEU A 19 28.95 -8.49 -9.56
C LEU A 19 27.75 -7.60 -9.96
N THR A 20 27.33 -7.61 -11.24
CA THR A 20 26.17 -6.84 -11.69
C THR A 20 24.86 -7.64 -11.70
N ALA A 21 24.89 -8.94 -11.45
CA ALA A 21 23.70 -9.79 -11.40
C ALA A 21 22.95 -9.74 -10.05
N GLY A 22 23.45 -8.99 -9.07
CA GLY A 22 22.90 -8.96 -7.69
C GLY A 22 22.14 -7.70 -7.31
N VAL A 23 22.16 -6.64 -8.13
CA VAL A 23 21.35 -5.44 -7.88
C VAL A 23 20.08 -5.56 -8.71
N ARG A 24 19.17 -6.44 -8.30
CA ARG A 24 17.75 -6.22 -8.61
C ARG A 24 17.34 -4.98 -7.81
N SER A 25 17.47 -3.82 -8.43
CA SER A 25 16.70 -2.68 -7.97
C SER A 25 15.24 -3.05 -8.19
N ASP A 26 14.51 -3.31 -7.12
CA ASP A 26 13.06 -3.23 -7.11
C ASP A 26 12.70 -1.76 -7.39
N LEU A 27 12.87 -1.35 -8.64
CA LEU A 27 12.73 0.02 -9.13
C LEU A 27 11.27 0.50 -9.15
N ALA A 28 10.33 -0.30 -8.68
CA ALA A 28 8.91 0.00 -8.88
C ALA A 28 8.15 0.35 -7.59
N GLN A 29 8.78 0.31 -6.43
CA GLN A 29 8.00 0.41 -5.20
C GLN A 29 8.13 1.80 -4.56
N TYR A 30 7.25 2.70 -4.98
CA TYR A 30 6.84 3.84 -4.16
C TYR A 30 5.95 3.40 -2.97
N THR A 31 5.79 2.12 -2.79
CA THR A 31 5.02 1.52 -1.72
C THR A 31 5.70 1.81 -0.40
N ALA A 32 4.96 2.41 0.50
CA ALA A 32 5.40 2.60 1.86
C ALA A 32 5.47 1.24 2.56
N TYR A 33 6.65 0.65 2.62
CA TYR A 33 6.93 -0.48 3.50
C TYR A 33 7.61 0.06 4.75
N LYS A 34 6.97 -0.13 5.89
CA LYS A 34 7.47 0.36 7.17
C LYS A 34 7.34 -0.72 8.24
N GLY A 35 8.37 -0.91 9.03
CA GLY A 35 8.34 -1.80 10.19
C GLY A 35 7.93 -1.02 11.45
N PHE A 36 7.33 -1.70 12.43
CA PHE A 36 7.00 -1.09 13.72
C PHE A 36 8.24 -0.47 14.39
N PRO A 37 9.44 -1.10 14.41
CA PRO A 37 10.63 -0.47 14.99
C PRO A 37 11.01 0.86 14.34
N ALA A 38 10.84 0.98 13.02
CA ALA A 38 11.14 2.23 12.31
C ALA A 38 10.13 3.33 12.66
N ALA A 39 8.83 3.00 12.74
CA ALA A 39 7.80 3.94 13.18
C ALA A 39 8.00 4.39 14.64
N TRP A 40 8.38 3.45 15.52
CA TRP A 40 8.69 3.72 16.91
C TRP A 40 9.87 4.68 17.07
N GLN A 41 10.95 4.44 16.33
CA GLN A 41 12.13 5.30 16.33
C GLN A 41 11.81 6.71 15.81
N GLU A 42 11.07 6.81 14.71
CA GLU A 42 10.66 8.07 14.11
C GLU A 42 9.77 8.90 15.07
N CYS A 43 8.84 8.25 15.77
CA CYS A 43 8.03 8.91 16.80
C CYS A 43 8.88 9.35 18.00
N GLY A 44 9.91 8.59 18.36
CA GLY A 44 10.90 8.99 19.35
C GLY A 44 11.61 10.28 18.97
N GLU A 45 11.97 10.42 17.69
CA GLU A 45 12.59 11.66 17.17
C GLU A 45 11.60 12.83 17.20
N TYR A 46 10.32 12.62 16.85
CA TYR A 46 9.30 13.67 16.88
C TYR A 46 9.05 14.24 18.29
N PHE A 47 9.14 13.37 19.29
CA PHE A 47 8.91 13.75 20.71
C PHE A 47 10.20 13.96 21.48
N GLU A 48 11.33 13.98 20.79
CA GLU A 48 12.67 14.20 21.38
C GLU A 48 13.00 13.20 22.51
N VAL A 49 12.51 11.95 22.40
CA VAL A 49 12.76 10.90 23.38
C VAL A 49 14.12 10.26 23.10
N PRO A 50 15.04 10.19 24.07
CA PRO A 50 16.36 9.59 23.87
C PRO A 50 16.26 8.11 23.49
N ASN A 51 17.17 7.65 22.59
CA ASN A 51 17.20 6.26 22.12
C ASN A 51 17.30 5.24 23.27
N CYS A 52 18.08 5.53 24.31
CA CYS A 52 18.17 4.65 25.49
C CYS A 52 16.82 4.48 26.21
N THR A 53 16.00 5.52 26.25
CA THR A 53 14.65 5.46 26.84
C THR A 53 13.70 4.67 25.94
N LEU A 54 13.77 4.84 24.59
CA LEU A 54 12.99 4.06 23.65
C LEU A 54 13.32 2.56 23.76
N GLU A 55 14.60 2.22 23.88
CA GLU A 55 15.05 0.83 24.10
C GLU A 55 14.53 0.28 25.43
N GLN A 56 14.62 1.04 26.52
CA GLN A 56 14.08 0.64 27.82
C GLN A 56 12.57 0.37 27.73
N TYR A 57 11.78 1.26 27.15
CA TYR A 57 10.34 1.04 26.97
C TYR A 57 10.04 -0.24 26.18
N ARG A 58 10.84 -0.57 25.19
CA ARG A 58 10.71 -1.81 24.42
C ARG A 58 11.06 -3.05 25.27
N GLU A 59 12.13 -3.00 26.04
CA GLU A 59 12.56 -4.08 26.95
C GLU A 59 11.52 -4.30 28.05
N ASP A 60 10.94 -3.24 28.58
CA ASP A 60 9.86 -3.27 29.59
C ASP A 60 8.48 -3.63 29.00
N SER A 61 8.46 -4.12 27.73
CA SER A 61 7.23 -4.55 27.02
C SER A 61 6.18 -3.45 26.93
N TYR A 62 6.62 -2.22 26.64
CA TYR A 62 5.77 -1.04 26.45
C TYR A 62 4.89 -0.75 27.67
N PRO A 63 5.46 -0.21 28.77
CA PRO A 63 4.74 0.02 30.03
C PRO A 63 3.59 1.02 29.87
N CYS A 64 2.60 0.95 30.78
CA CYS A 64 1.42 1.82 30.75
C CYS A 64 1.75 3.22 31.29
N GLU A 65 2.55 3.98 30.55
CA GLU A 65 2.96 5.35 30.88
C GLU A 65 2.46 6.34 29.81
N GLY A 66 2.24 7.60 30.18
CA GLY A 66 1.72 8.62 29.27
C GLY A 66 2.60 8.78 28.02
N ALA A 67 3.93 8.85 28.18
CA ALA A 67 4.86 8.95 27.08
C ALA A 67 4.82 7.73 26.14
N VAL A 68 4.65 6.53 26.68
CA VAL A 68 4.53 5.30 25.89
C VAL A 68 3.22 5.26 25.12
N LYS A 69 2.12 5.71 25.72
CA LYS A 69 0.82 5.81 25.02
C LYS A 69 0.90 6.77 23.81
N GLU A 70 1.56 7.90 23.99
CA GLU A 70 1.79 8.89 22.94
C GLU A 70 2.65 8.31 21.79
N LEU A 71 3.75 7.65 22.13
CA LEU A 71 4.63 6.97 21.18
C LEU A 71 3.92 5.84 20.42
N ILE A 72 3.12 5.02 21.09
CA ILE A 72 2.33 3.94 20.47
C ILE A 72 1.32 4.53 19.48
N ARG A 73 0.53 5.53 19.92
CA ARG A 73 -0.44 6.18 19.03
C ARG A 73 0.25 6.76 17.78
N CYS A 74 1.35 7.51 17.97
CA CYS A 74 2.14 8.04 16.87
C CYS A 74 2.61 6.92 15.92
N SER A 75 3.19 5.84 16.46
CA SER A 75 3.67 4.71 15.66
C SER A 75 2.56 4.05 14.86
N LEU A 76 1.38 3.86 15.45
CA LEU A 76 0.23 3.27 14.77
C LEU A 76 -0.33 4.21 13.68
N ILE A 77 -0.32 5.53 13.88
CA ILE A 77 -0.66 6.52 12.83
C ILE A 77 0.35 6.41 11.67
N ASN A 78 1.64 6.41 11.96
CA ASN A 78 2.71 6.28 10.97
C ASN A 78 2.65 4.98 10.14
N LEU A 79 2.02 3.95 10.69
CA LEU A 79 1.80 2.67 10.03
C LEU A 79 0.42 2.56 9.37
N SER A 80 -0.37 3.64 9.39
CA SER A 80 -1.78 3.67 8.97
C SER A 80 -2.64 2.61 9.66
N ALA A 81 -2.23 2.16 10.86
CA ALA A 81 -2.92 1.15 11.67
C ALA A 81 -3.91 1.74 12.67
N TRP A 82 -3.90 3.06 12.87
CA TRP A 82 -4.76 3.81 13.76
C TRP A 82 -5.30 5.07 13.10
N ASN A 83 -6.53 5.42 13.41
CA ASN A 83 -7.15 6.70 13.09
C ASN A 83 -7.94 7.18 14.31
N ASP A 84 -7.78 8.45 14.70
CA ASP A 84 -8.42 8.99 15.92
C ASP A 84 -9.95 9.02 15.87
N THR A 85 -10.52 8.97 14.67
CA THR A 85 -11.97 8.98 14.47
C THR A 85 -12.57 7.58 14.40
N THR A 86 -11.89 6.65 13.70
CA THR A 86 -12.39 5.29 13.42
C THR A 86 -11.74 4.22 14.31
N GLY A 87 -10.67 4.57 15.03
CA GLY A 87 -9.96 3.66 15.91
C GLY A 87 -8.96 2.77 15.17
N VAL A 88 -8.76 1.56 15.67
CA VAL A 88 -7.77 0.61 15.14
C VAL A 88 -8.24 0.01 13.82
N ARG A 89 -7.40 0.11 12.79
CA ARG A 89 -7.59 -0.58 11.49
C ARG A 89 -7.09 -2.02 11.62
N GLN A 90 -8.00 -2.94 11.97
CA GLN A 90 -7.65 -4.34 12.28
C GLN A 90 -6.95 -5.07 11.13
N HIS A 91 -7.34 -4.80 9.88
CA HIS A 91 -6.74 -5.37 8.67
C HIS A 91 -5.30 -4.89 8.41
N VAL A 92 -4.89 -3.78 9.02
CA VAL A 92 -3.54 -3.22 8.93
C VAL A 92 -2.69 -3.69 10.10
N ILE A 93 -3.11 -3.46 11.33
CA ILE A 93 -2.32 -3.73 12.54
C ILE A 93 -1.92 -5.21 12.66
N ARG A 94 -2.80 -6.13 12.24
CA ARG A 94 -2.52 -7.59 12.26
C ARG A 94 -1.26 -7.98 11.50
N ASN A 95 -0.88 -7.23 10.48
CA ASN A 95 0.30 -7.52 9.66
C ASN A 95 1.62 -7.28 10.40
N TYR A 96 1.59 -6.59 11.52
CA TYR A 96 2.76 -6.34 12.37
C TYR A 96 2.93 -7.39 13.48
N PHE A 97 2.04 -8.40 13.53
CA PHE A 97 2.06 -9.44 14.55
C PHE A 97 2.00 -10.82 13.91
N GLN A 98 2.77 -11.75 14.46
CA GLN A 98 2.79 -13.13 14.00
C GLN A 98 2.29 -14.07 15.11
N PRO A 99 1.09 -14.65 14.96
CA PRO A 99 0.59 -15.65 15.91
C PRO A 99 1.46 -16.91 15.86
N ALA A 100 1.50 -17.66 16.97
CA ALA A 100 2.12 -18.96 16.97
C ALA A 100 1.33 -19.93 16.07
N ALA A 101 2.03 -20.80 15.35
CA ALA A 101 1.42 -21.67 14.34
C ALA A 101 0.33 -22.59 14.91
N GLU A 102 0.48 -23.02 16.16
CA GLU A 102 -0.45 -23.87 16.90
C GLU A 102 -1.61 -23.12 17.58
N ASP A 103 -1.57 -21.80 17.60
CA ASP A 103 -2.61 -20.98 18.24
C ASP A 103 -3.74 -20.65 17.28
N SER A 104 -4.81 -21.41 17.34
CA SER A 104 -6.02 -21.17 16.53
C SER A 104 -7.01 -20.18 17.14
N CYS A 105 -6.77 -19.71 18.37
CA CYS A 105 -7.71 -18.86 19.11
C CYS A 105 -7.33 -17.37 19.17
N TYR A 106 -6.18 -16.99 18.58
CA TYR A 106 -5.63 -15.66 18.68
C TYR A 106 -6.61 -14.56 18.19
N GLU A 107 -7.30 -14.78 17.08
CA GLU A 107 -8.25 -13.79 16.54
C GLU A 107 -9.41 -13.53 17.49
N ASN A 108 -10.02 -14.60 18.05
CA ASN A 108 -11.15 -14.47 18.95
C ASN A 108 -10.75 -13.76 20.25
N ARG A 109 -9.59 -14.14 20.83
CA ARG A 109 -9.08 -13.47 22.03
C ARG A 109 -8.81 -11.99 21.79
N THR A 110 -8.22 -11.65 20.65
CA THR A 110 -7.96 -10.25 20.29
C THR A 110 -9.26 -9.48 20.12
N LYS A 111 -10.26 -10.05 19.41
CA LYS A 111 -11.58 -9.43 19.24
C LYS A 111 -12.27 -9.18 20.58
N GLU A 112 -12.24 -10.13 21.48
CA GLU A 112 -12.83 -9.96 22.83
C GLU A 112 -12.07 -8.91 23.65
N CYS A 113 -10.75 -8.83 23.53
CA CYS A 113 -9.95 -7.79 24.15
C CYS A 113 -10.33 -6.39 23.62
N LEU A 114 -10.41 -6.24 22.31
CA LEU A 114 -10.78 -4.95 21.67
C LEU A 114 -12.17 -4.46 22.09
N LYS A 115 -13.14 -5.36 22.30
CA LYS A 115 -14.48 -5.00 22.77
C LYS A 115 -14.51 -4.44 24.20
N GLN A 116 -13.48 -4.68 25.00
CA GLN A 116 -13.38 -4.21 26.37
C GLN A 116 -12.79 -2.80 26.50
N ILE A 117 -12.30 -2.23 25.38
CA ILE A 117 -11.76 -0.87 25.38
C ILE A 117 -12.90 0.13 25.49
N ASP A 118 -12.80 1.04 26.46
CA ASP A 118 -13.81 2.09 26.65
C ASP A 118 -13.74 3.12 25.51
N SER A 119 -14.82 3.24 24.75
CA SER A 119 -14.94 4.21 23.67
C SER A 119 -14.98 5.68 24.14
N ASN A 120 -15.20 5.92 25.44
CA ASN A 120 -15.18 7.26 26.02
C ASN A 120 -13.80 7.66 26.57
N ASP A 121 -12.83 6.76 26.52
CA ASP A 121 -11.47 7.05 26.95
C ASP A 121 -10.76 8.00 25.93
N ASP A 122 -9.65 8.59 26.34
CA ASP A 122 -8.87 9.41 25.41
C ASP A 122 -8.23 8.58 24.30
N VAL A 123 -7.95 9.20 23.17
CA VAL A 123 -7.43 8.54 21.96
C VAL A 123 -6.05 7.88 22.18
N TYR A 124 -5.24 8.40 23.11
CA TYR A 124 -3.95 7.82 23.44
C TYR A 124 -4.11 6.49 24.18
N ASN A 125 -5.04 6.45 25.13
CA ASN A 125 -5.35 5.23 25.85
C ASN A 125 -6.01 4.20 24.96
N GLN A 126 -6.97 4.60 24.12
CA GLN A 126 -7.62 3.71 23.17
C GLN A 126 -6.61 3.08 22.17
N ALA A 127 -5.69 3.88 21.61
CA ALA A 127 -4.64 3.40 20.71
C ALA A 127 -3.70 2.42 21.42
N TYR A 128 -3.28 2.78 22.64
CA TYR A 128 -2.40 1.95 23.46
C TYR A 128 -3.05 0.60 23.85
N GLU A 129 -4.28 0.61 24.34
CA GLU A 129 -4.97 -0.62 24.71
C GLU A 129 -5.27 -1.48 23.47
N SER A 130 -5.57 -0.88 22.31
CA SER A 130 -5.69 -1.60 21.05
C SER A 130 -4.37 -2.31 20.68
N PHE A 131 -3.24 -1.59 20.74
CA PHE A 131 -1.92 -2.19 20.54
C PHE A 131 -1.67 -3.35 21.53
N ARG A 132 -1.98 -3.16 22.81
CA ARG A 132 -1.81 -4.20 23.82
C ARG A 132 -2.65 -5.44 23.58
N CYS A 133 -3.88 -5.28 23.04
CA CYS A 133 -4.70 -6.42 22.64
C CYS A 133 -3.99 -7.26 21.60
N TYR A 134 -3.38 -6.64 20.58
CA TYR A 134 -2.59 -7.38 19.59
C TYR A 134 -1.31 -7.95 20.18
N TYR A 135 -0.57 -7.18 20.94
CA TYR A 135 0.70 -7.58 21.53
C TYR A 135 0.58 -8.75 22.51
N ARG A 136 -0.54 -8.86 23.23
CA ARG A 136 -0.76 -9.90 24.24
C ARG A 136 -1.61 -11.08 23.80
N GLN A 137 -2.54 -10.84 22.85
CA GLN A 137 -3.55 -11.83 22.49
C GLN A 137 -3.39 -12.37 21.07
N TYR A 138 -2.85 -11.55 20.15
CA TYR A 138 -2.73 -11.94 18.75
C TYR A 138 -1.44 -12.72 18.48
N GLY A 139 -0.28 -12.15 18.82
CA GLY A 139 0.99 -12.79 18.56
C GLY A 139 2.21 -11.89 18.79
N ASN A 140 3.36 -12.39 18.41
CA ASN A 140 4.62 -11.67 18.54
C ASN A 140 4.69 -10.50 17.57
N LEU A 141 5.12 -9.34 18.07
CA LEU A 141 5.43 -8.18 17.24
C LEU A 141 6.63 -8.49 16.33
N ILE A 142 6.47 -8.28 15.02
CA ILE A 142 7.53 -8.52 14.03
C ILE A 142 8.26 -7.24 13.68
N SER A 143 9.55 -7.36 13.37
CA SER A 143 10.40 -6.21 13.03
C SER A 143 10.48 -5.94 11.53
N SER A 144 10.07 -6.89 10.68
CA SER A 144 10.11 -6.72 9.23
C SER A 144 9.13 -5.65 8.76
N ALA A 145 9.54 -4.91 7.73
CA ALA A 145 8.67 -3.91 7.11
C ALA A 145 7.45 -4.57 6.46
N GLN A 146 6.28 -3.99 6.70
CA GLN A 146 5.00 -4.41 6.13
C GLN A 146 4.48 -3.31 5.21
N PHE A 147 3.59 -3.66 4.29
CA PHE A 147 2.88 -2.69 3.47
C PHE A 147 2.05 -1.77 4.37
N SER A 148 2.28 -0.46 4.25
CA SER A 148 1.47 0.57 4.88
C SER A 148 0.44 1.07 3.85
N PRO A 149 -0.86 1.00 4.11
CA PRO A 149 -1.87 1.45 3.16
C PRO A 149 -1.78 2.96 2.93
N TYR A 150 -2.08 3.35 1.71
CA TYR A 150 -2.17 4.74 1.30
C TYR A 150 -3.37 5.42 1.95
N GLU A 151 -3.19 6.65 2.40
CA GLU A 151 -4.30 7.51 2.78
C GLU A 151 -5.02 8.06 1.52
N SER A 152 -6.19 8.67 1.72
CA SER A 152 -7.07 9.07 0.61
C SER A 152 -6.40 10.02 -0.39
N ASP A 153 -5.60 10.98 0.09
CA ASP A 153 -4.87 11.93 -0.75
C ASP A 153 -3.73 11.26 -1.52
N GLU A 154 -3.05 10.28 -0.92
CA GLU A 154 -2.02 9.49 -1.59
C GLU A 154 -2.61 8.62 -2.70
N LEU A 155 -3.81 8.03 -2.49
CA LEU A 155 -4.52 7.30 -3.53
C LEU A 155 -4.95 8.20 -4.70
N VAL A 156 -5.36 9.44 -4.42
CA VAL A 156 -5.63 10.45 -5.44
C VAL A 156 -4.38 10.76 -6.24
N GLN A 157 -3.24 10.99 -5.57
CA GLN A 157 -1.96 11.24 -6.23
C GLN A 157 -1.49 10.04 -7.06
N LEU A 158 -1.61 8.82 -6.55
CA LEU A 158 -1.30 7.58 -7.25
C LEU A 158 -2.10 7.46 -8.55
N THR A 159 -3.39 7.82 -8.50
CA THR A 159 -4.30 7.75 -9.64
C THR A 159 -3.95 8.81 -10.69
N ALA A 160 -3.80 10.07 -10.27
CA ALA A 160 -3.40 11.17 -11.16
C ALA A 160 -2.04 10.90 -11.82
N TYR A 161 -1.09 10.38 -11.06
CA TYR A 161 0.21 9.97 -11.59
C TYR A 161 0.09 8.87 -12.64
N SER A 162 -0.80 7.89 -12.44
CA SER A 162 -1.02 6.81 -13.41
C SER A 162 -1.57 7.34 -14.73
N PHE A 163 -2.42 8.35 -14.70
CA PHE A 163 -2.89 9.06 -15.91
C PHE A 163 -1.74 9.79 -16.59
N SER A 164 -0.90 10.49 -15.84
CA SER A 164 0.25 11.22 -16.38
C SER A 164 1.25 10.29 -17.05
N VAL A 165 1.64 9.19 -16.40
CA VAL A 165 2.58 8.20 -16.94
C VAL A 165 2.06 7.60 -18.25
N ARG A 166 0.76 7.40 -18.36
CA ARG A 166 0.12 6.83 -19.56
C ARG A 166 -0.30 7.89 -20.58
N HIS A 167 -0.01 9.17 -20.33
CA HIS A 167 -0.38 10.29 -21.20
C HIS A 167 -1.85 10.25 -21.61
N ILE A 168 -2.74 10.05 -20.60
CA ILE A 168 -4.18 9.91 -20.85
C ILE A 168 -4.73 11.22 -21.40
N PRO A 169 -5.33 11.22 -22.63
CA PRO A 169 -5.87 12.42 -23.24
C PRO A 169 -7.06 12.97 -22.44
N LYS A 170 -7.27 14.28 -22.51
CA LYS A 170 -8.41 14.94 -21.83
C LYS A 170 -9.77 14.34 -22.21
N CYS A 171 -9.95 13.95 -23.49
CA CYS A 171 -11.19 13.33 -23.93
C CYS A 171 -11.46 11.97 -23.24
N VAL A 172 -10.41 11.20 -22.92
CA VAL A 172 -10.50 9.95 -22.16
C VAL A 172 -10.78 10.26 -20.68
N LEU A 173 -10.13 11.28 -20.10
CA LEU A 173 -10.45 11.73 -18.74
C LEU A 173 -11.91 12.18 -18.62
N LEU A 174 -12.49 12.82 -19.65
CA LEU A 174 -13.91 13.16 -19.67
C LEU A 174 -14.84 11.91 -19.71
N GLN A 175 -14.41 10.83 -20.36
CA GLN A 175 -15.12 9.55 -20.32
C GLN A 175 -15.02 8.93 -18.93
N TYR A 176 -13.82 8.89 -18.33
CA TYR A 176 -13.62 8.42 -16.97
C TYR A 176 -14.47 9.21 -15.95
N ALA A 177 -14.52 10.54 -16.09
CA ALA A 177 -15.34 11.40 -15.24
C ALA A 177 -16.84 11.10 -15.33
N LYS A 178 -17.33 10.59 -16.47
CA LYS A 178 -18.71 10.12 -16.65
C LYS A 178 -18.96 8.72 -16.11
N GLY A 179 -17.91 7.95 -15.84
CA GLY A 179 -17.98 6.55 -15.40
C GLY A 179 -17.75 5.53 -16.52
N ASP A 180 -17.50 5.98 -17.76
CA ASP A 180 -17.20 5.11 -18.90
C ASP A 180 -15.74 4.68 -18.87
N ILE A 181 -15.38 3.81 -17.90
CA ILE A 181 -13.99 3.46 -17.59
C ILE A 181 -13.67 2.06 -18.10
N LEU A 182 -14.49 1.08 -17.74
CA LEU A 182 -14.16 -0.34 -17.85
C LEU A 182 -13.85 -0.79 -19.29
N GLU A 183 -14.63 -0.31 -20.27
CA GLU A 183 -14.47 -0.70 -21.67
C GLU A 183 -13.59 0.28 -22.46
N GLU A 184 -13.00 1.28 -21.81
CA GLU A 184 -12.16 2.27 -22.46
C GLU A 184 -10.77 1.65 -22.77
N PRO A 185 -10.26 1.75 -24.03
CA PRO A 185 -9.05 1.03 -24.48
C PRO A 185 -7.77 1.34 -23.70
N HIS A 186 -7.65 2.53 -23.08
CA HIS A 186 -6.49 2.90 -22.28
C HIS A 186 -6.54 2.32 -20.86
N PHE A 187 -7.72 1.91 -20.38
CA PHE A 187 -7.91 1.50 -18.99
C PHE A 187 -7.03 0.32 -18.56
N PRO A 188 -6.83 -0.76 -19.35
CA PRO A 188 -5.96 -1.86 -18.95
C PRO A 188 -4.52 -1.41 -18.63
N ALA A 189 -3.98 -0.44 -19.39
CA ALA A 189 -2.64 0.09 -19.17
C ALA A 189 -2.58 1.02 -17.96
N VAL A 190 -3.61 1.84 -17.75
CA VAL A 190 -3.76 2.69 -16.55
C VAL A 190 -3.84 1.82 -15.31
N LEU A 191 -4.72 0.82 -15.33
CA LEU A 191 -4.91 -0.11 -14.22
C LEU A 191 -3.62 -0.83 -13.85
N LEU A 192 -2.89 -1.38 -14.84
CA LEU A 192 -1.60 -2.03 -14.55
C LEU A 192 -0.60 -1.05 -13.93
N THR A 193 -0.53 0.19 -14.42
CA THR A 193 0.37 1.21 -13.86
C THR A 193 0.01 1.52 -12.41
N TRP A 194 -1.28 1.68 -12.15
CA TRP A 194 -1.82 1.94 -10.82
C TRP A 194 -1.51 0.78 -9.85
N LEU A 195 -1.78 -0.45 -10.28
CA LEU A 195 -1.54 -1.65 -9.48
C LEU A 195 -0.04 -1.88 -9.20
N LEU A 196 0.83 -1.69 -10.21
CA LEU A 196 2.28 -1.83 -10.03
C LEU A 196 2.84 -0.76 -9.09
N ARG A 197 2.48 0.50 -9.34
CA ARG A 197 2.98 1.62 -8.53
C ARG A 197 2.47 1.56 -7.10
N GLY A 198 1.21 1.17 -6.92
CA GLY A 198 0.59 0.98 -5.60
C GLY A 198 1.05 -0.28 -4.87
N GLY A 199 1.86 -1.14 -5.49
CA GLY A 199 2.34 -2.37 -4.87
C GLY A 199 1.29 -3.47 -4.76
N TYR A 200 0.20 -3.38 -5.54
CA TYR A 200 -0.88 -4.37 -5.57
C TYR A 200 -0.69 -5.46 -6.62
N TYR A 201 0.32 -5.30 -7.47
CA TYR A 201 0.68 -6.23 -8.53
C TYR A 201 2.20 -6.31 -8.65
N SER A 202 2.72 -7.50 -8.92
CA SER A 202 4.11 -7.67 -9.35
C SER A 202 4.18 -8.46 -10.65
N LEU A 203 5.19 -8.18 -11.48
CA LEU A 203 5.38 -8.93 -12.73
C LEU A 203 5.72 -10.41 -12.48
N GLN A 204 6.21 -10.75 -11.29
CA GLN A 204 6.58 -12.13 -10.92
C GLN A 204 5.40 -12.90 -10.32
N ASN A 205 4.64 -12.26 -9.42
CA ASN A 205 3.61 -12.92 -8.60
C ASN A 205 2.17 -12.59 -9.04
N GLY A 206 1.99 -11.66 -10.01
CA GLY A 206 0.66 -11.20 -10.41
C GLY A 206 0.02 -10.30 -9.37
N ILE A 207 -1.30 -10.44 -9.19
CA ILE A 207 -2.09 -9.66 -8.24
C ILE A 207 -1.77 -10.07 -6.78
N LEU A 208 -1.62 -9.09 -5.89
CA LEU A 208 -1.26 -9.28 -4.49
C LEU A 208 -2.50 -9.03 -3.60
N LEU A 209 -3.32 -10.07 -3.44
CA LEU A 209 -4.60 -9.99 -2.73
C LEU A 209 -4.44 -9.56 -1.26
N ASN A 210 -3.37 -9.99 -0.58
CA ASN A 210 -3.09 -9.56 0.80
C ASN A 210 -2.82 -8.06 0.88
N THR A 211 -2.11 -7.49 -0.11
CA THR A 211 -1.82 -6.05 -0.16
C THR A 211 -3.09 -5.25 -0.44
N LEU A 212 -3.94 -5.73 -1.36
CA LEU A 212 -5.27 -5.14 -1.59
C LEU A 212 -6.15 -5.21 -0.34
N TYR A 213 -6.13 -6.33 0.38
CA TYR A 213 -6.84 -6.45 1.66
C TYR A 213 -6.32 -5.45 2.69
N THR A 214 -5.00 -5.30 2.80
CA THR A 214 -4.40 -4.32 3.73
C THR A 214 -4.78 -2.88 3.36
N GLN A 215 -4.94 -2.58 2.06
CA GLN A 215 -5.39 -1.27 1.60
C GLN A 215 -6.86 -1.00 1.90
N PHE A 216 -7.74 -1.93 1.55
CA PHE A 216 -9.18 -1.68 1.48
C PHE A 216 -9.99 -2.33 2.61
N GLY A 217 -9.42 -3.31 3.33
CA GLY A 217 -10.07 -3.98 4.44
C GLY A 217 -11.17 -4.98 4.08
N HIS A 218 -11.43 -5.23 2.79
CA HIS A 218 -12.50 -6.14 2.32
C HIS A 218 -12.11 -7.61 2.49
N PRO A 219 -12.72 -8.37 3.44
CA PRO A 219 -12.34 -9.76 3.72
C PRO A 219 -12.59 -10.70 2.53
N GLU A 220 -13.47 -10.34 1.60
CA GLU A 220 -13.73 -11.08 0.36
C GLU A 220 -12.46 -11.29 -0.46
N LEU A 221 -11.48 -10.37 -0.37
CA LEU A 221 -10.19 -10.48 -1.06
C LEU A 221 -9.37 -11.69 -0.60
N LEU A 222 -9.59 -12.19 0.62
CA LEU A 222 -8.87 -13.32 1.18
C LEU A 222 -9.61 -14.65 1.06
N THR A 223 -10.80 -14.67 0.44
CA THR A 223 -11.58 -15.89 0.28
C THR A 223 -10.97 -16.82 -0.75
N GLU A 224 -11.17 -18.12 -0.55
CA GLU A 224 -10.75 -19.13 -1.52
C GLU A 224 -11.42 -18.91 -2.88
N GLN A 225 -12.66 -18.43 -2.90
CA GLN A 225 -13.39 -18.09 -4.13
C GLN A 225 -12.67 -17.01 -4.95
N THR A 226 -12.24 -15.92 -4.32
CA THR A 226 -11.50 -14.85 -5.00
C THR A 226 -10.16 -15.36 -5.52
N LYS A 227 -9.45 -16.16 -4.73
CA LYS A 227 -8.20 -16.77 -5.15
C LYS A 227 -8.39 -17.69 -6.35
N GLN A 228 -9.35 -18.61 -6.30
CA GLN A 228 -9.66 -19.50 -7.43
C GLN A 228 -10.07 -18.73 -8.69
N CYS A 229 -10.83 -17.63 -8.55
CA CYS A 229 -11.18 -16.76 -9.67
C CYS A 229 -9.90 -16.17 -10.31
N THR A 230 -9.01 -15.60 -9.51
CA THR A 230 -7.76 -14.98 -10.02
C THR A 230 -6.85 -16.02 -10.68
N ASP A 231 -6.68 -17.19 -10.06
CA ASP A 231 -5.86 -18.28 -10.58
C ASP A 231 -6.42 -18.82 -11.92
N ALA A 232 -7.74 -18.97 -12.03
CA ALA A 232 -8.39 -19.39 -13.26
C ALA A 232 -8.18 -18.40 -14.41
N VAL A 233 -8.26 -17.09 -14.13
CA VAL A 233 -7.99 -16.04 -15.15
C VAL A 233 -6.53 -16.09 -15.58
N VAL A 234 -5.59 -16.23 -14.65
CA VAL A 234 -4.15 -16.34 -14.97
C VAL A 234 -3.87 -17.55 -15.84
N ALA A 235 -4.46 -18.71 -15.50
CA ALA A 235 -4.30 -19.94 -16.29
C ALA A 235 -4.86 -19.84 -17.72
N GLN A 236 -5.99 -19.13 -17.89
CA GLN A 236 -6.59 -18.90 -19.22
C GLN A 236 -5.78 -17.95 -20.11
N LEU A 237 -5.03 -17.04 -19.51
CA LEU A 237 -4.35 -15.95 -20.19
C LEU A 237 -2.82 -16.05 -20.07
N CYS A 238 -2.25 -17.26 -19.99
CA CYS A 238 -0.82 -17.49 -19.72
C CYS A 238 0.10 -16.70 -20.68
N ASP A 239 -0.25 -16.59 -21.96
CA ASP A 239 0.54 -15.95 -23.00
C ASP A 239 0.21 -14.45 -23.21
N GLU A 240 -0.79 -13.93 -22.49
CA GLU A 240 -1.21 -12.55 -22.62
C GLU A 240 -0.33 -11.56 -21.82
N SER A 241 -0.42 -10.28 -22.20
CA SER A 241 0.30 -9.21 -21.52
C SER A 241 -0.15 -9.05 -20.05
N HIS A 242 0.74 -8.51 -19.21
CA HIS A 242 0.36 -8.20 -17.82
C HIS A 242 -0.81 -7.21 -17.71
N ALA A 243 -0.93 -6.27 -18.67
CA ALA A 243 -2.06 -5.34 -18.69
C ALA A 243 -3.39 -6.07 -18.94
N THR A 244 -3.40 -7.01 -19.90
CA THR A 244 -4.57 -7.86 -20.18
C THR A 244 -4.92 -8.72 -18.97
N LYS A 245 -3.91 -9.38 -18.38
CA LYS A 245 -4.11 -10.22 -17.17
C LYS A 245 -4.68 -9.43 -16.00
N ALA A 246 -4.05 -8.30 -15.66
CA ALA A 246 -4.50 -7.43 -14.56
C ALA A 246 -5.92 -6.92 -14.79
N TYR A 247 -6.23 -6.47 -16.01
CA TYR A 247 -7.58 -6.02 -16.39
C TYR A 247 -8.62 -7.13 -16.29
N GLN A 248 -8.33 -8.32 -16.79
CA GLN A 248 -9.29 -9.42 -16.74
C GLN A 248 -9.49 -9.95 -15.32
N ILE A 249 -8.44 -9.99 -14.49
CA ILE A 249 -8.57 -10.29 -13.05
C ILE A 249 -9.48 -9.25 -12.40
N PHE A 250 -9.22 -7.97 -12.62
CA PHE A 250 -10.03 -6.90 -12.05
C PHE A 250 -11.49 -7.02 -12.49
N LYS A 251 -11.75 -7.09 -13.80
CA LYS A 251 -13.09 -7.14 -14.37
C LYS A 251 -13.93 -8.33 -13.89
N ARG A 252 -13.30 -9.52 -13.77
CA ARG A 252 -14.03 -10.76 -13.45
C ARG A 252 -14.12 -11.06 -11.96
N CYS A 253 -13.09 -10.66 -11.18
CA CYS A 253 -12.94 -11.13 -9.82
C CYS A 253 -12.99 -10.01 -8.78
N LEU A 254 -12.59 -8.77 -9.12
CA LEU A 254 -12.32 -7.74 -8.13
C LEU A 254 -13.17 -6.48 -8.24
N GLN A 255 -13.79 -6.18 -9.40
CA GLN A 255 -14.46 -4.90 -9.66
C GLN A 255 -15.59 -4.56 -8.67
N HIS A 256 -16.18 -5.56 -8.01
CA HIS A 256 -17.24 -5.37 -7.01
C HIS A 256 -16.74 -5.42 -5.57
N ILE A 257 -15.41 -5.64 -5.40
CA ILE A 257 -14.77 -5.73 -4.09
C ILE A 257 -13.95 -4.49 -3.81
N VAL A 258 -13.20 -4.00 -4.81
CA VAL A 258 -12.27 -2.87 -4.62
C VAL A 258 -12.76 -1.62 -5.36
N PRO A 259 -12.75 -0.44 -4.72
CA PRO A 259 -13.37 0.80 -5.25
C PRO A 259 -12.45 1.54 -6.24
N ILE A 260 -11.78 0.82 -7.15
CA ILE A 260 -10.82 1.42 -8.09
C ILE A 260 -11.53 2.28 -9.14
N LEU A 261 -12.71 1.85 -9.63
CA LEU A 261 -13.46 2.61 -10.63
C LEU A 261 -13.97 3.93 -10.06
N GLU A 262 -14.49 3.91 -8.84
CA GLU A 262 -14.96 5.09 -8.12
C GLU A 262 -13.81 6.09 -7.89
N LEU A 263 -12.64 5.61 -7.50
CA LEU A 263 -11.45 6.42 -7.31
C LEU A 263 -10.99 7.05 -8.63
N ILE A 264 -10.89 6.26 -9.70
CA ILE A 264 -10.52 6.75 -11.04
C ILE A 264 -11.52 7.81 -11.52
N GLN A 265 -12.82 7.57 -11.34
CA GLN A 265 -13.87 8.51 -11.71
C GLN A 265 -13.76 9.82 -10.92
N ALA A 266 -13.55 9.73 -9.61
CA ALA A 266 -13.44 10.91 -8.75
C ALA A 266 -12.23 11.78 -9.15
N VAL A 267 -11.07 11.17 -9.33
CA VAL A 267 -9.84 11.88 -9.73
C VAL A 267 -9.99 12.47 -11.13
N ALA A 268 -10.57 11.73 -12.08
CA ALA A 268 -10.81 12.27 -13.42
C ALA A 268 -11.77 13.46 -13.39
N LYS A 269 -12.82 13.46 -12.56
CA LYS A 269 -13.72 14.60 -12.36
C LYS A 269 -12.98 15.87 -11.90
N GLU A 270 -12.08 15.72 -10.93
CA GLU A 270 -11.28 16.88 -10.45
C GLU A 270 -10.36 17.41 -11.55
N LEU A 271 -9.62 16.54 -12.22
CA LEU A 271 -8.69 16.95 -13.27
C LEU A 271 -9.36 17.63 -14.48
N VAL A 272 -10.58 17.24 -14.82
CA VAL A 272 -11.30 17.89 -15.94
C VAL A 272 -11.98 19.21 -15.57
N LYS A 273 -12.31 19.46 -14.29
CA LYS A 273 -12.83 20.74 -13.82
C LYS A 273 -11.85 21.89 -14.03
N GLU A 274 -10.55 21.61 -13.88
CA GLU A 274 -9.48 22.59 -14.05
C GLU A 274 -9.27 23.01 -15.52
N CYS A 275 -9.96 22.38 -16.46
CA CYS A 275 -9.72 22.54 -17.89
C CYS A 275 -10.98 22.88 -18.68
N ASP A 276 -11.22 24.16 -18.99
CA ASP A 276 -12.38 24.66 -19.73
C ASP A 276 -12.32 24.51 -21.28
N GLN A 277 -11.42 23.71 -21.87
CA GLN A 277 -11.26 23.60 -23.32
C GLN A 277 -11.83 22.32 -23.94
N PRO A 278 -12.51 22.39 -25.11
CA PRO A 278 -13.12 21.24 -25.78
C PRO A 278 -12.10 20.26 -26.41
N CYS A 279 -12.47 18.98 -26.48
CA CYS A 279 -11.64 17.82 -26.87
C CYS A 279 -10.92 17.87 -28.25
N GLY A 280 -11.14 18.85 -29.09
CA GLY A 280 -10.53 18.92 -30.43
C GLY A 280 -9.05 19.32 -30.48
N HIS A 281 -8.46 19.78 -29.38
CA HIS A 281 -7.09 20.29 -29.32
C HIS A 281 -6.31 19.74 -28.09
N CYS A 282 -6.59 18.54 -27.66
CA CYS A 282 -5.98 17.93 -26.47
C CYS A 282 -4.59 17.35 -26.72
N GLN A 283 -3.63 18.18 -27.10
CA GLN A 283 -2.20 17.91 -26.96
C GLN A 283 -1.55 18.85 -25.95
N GLN A 284 -2.15 19.00 -24.77
CA GLN A 284 -1.48 19.72 -23.68
C GLN A 284 -0.83 18.73 -22.72
N ASP A 285 0.44 18.92 -22.61
CA ASP A 285 1.44 18.21 -21.82
C ASP A 285 1.07 18.28 -20.33
N LEU A 286 0.66 17.16 -19.75
CA LEU A 286 0.46 17.00 -18.30
C LEU A 286 1.74 17.29 -17.47
N ARG A 287 2.85 17.64 -18.12
CA ARG A 287 4.12 18.05 -17.49
C ARG A 287 4.03 19.36 -16.71
N GLN A 288 2.92 20.10 -16.83
CA GLN A 288 2.73 21.39 -16.11
C GLN A 288 2.10 21.22 -14.72
N PHE A 289 1.72 20.02 -14.31
CA PHE A 289 1.34 19.83 -12.92
C PHE A 289 2.61 19.84 -12.07
N ALA A 290 3.00 21.04 -11.63
CA ALA A 290 3.80 21.22 -10.44
C ALA A 290 3.17 20.39 -9.29
N PRO A 291 3.95 19.96 -8.29
CA PRO A 291 3.38 19.24 -7.16
C PRO A 291 2.19 20.05 -6.65
N VAL A 292 1.01 19.46 -6.77
CA VAL A 292 -0.24 20.08 -6.32
C VAL A 292 -0.02 20.34 -4.84
N THR A 293 0.06 21.62 -4.48
CA THR A 293 -0.10 22.02 -3.08
C THR A 293 -1.39 21.37 -2.64
N ALA A 294 -1.32 20.51 -1.63
CA ALA A 294 -2.38 19.63 -1.19
C ALA A 294 -3.76 20.28 -1.34
N PRO A 295 -4.67 19.68 -2.13
CA PRO A 295 -6.02 20.20 -2.21
C PRO A 295 -6.66 20.15 -0.83
N PRO A 296 -7.63 21.03 -0.54
CA PRO A 296 -8.36 20.99 0.72
C PRO A 296 -8.90 19.56 0.92
N VAL A 297 -8.73 19.05 2.13
CA VAL A 297 -9.09 17.69 2.54
C VAL A 297 -10.50 17.36 2.06
N TYR A 298 -10.61 16.61 0.97
CA TYR A 298 -11.87 16.04 0.54
C TYR A 298 -12.07 14.74 1.30
N ASN A 299 -13.02 14.76 2.23
CA ASN A 299 -13.56 13.57 2.86
C ASN A 299 -14.28 12.73 1.80
N VAL A 300 -13.56 11.91 1.08
CA VAL A 300 -14.16 10.79 0.34
C VAL A 300 -14.49 9.75 1.40
N TYR A 301 -15.67 9.87 2.00
CA TYR A 301 -16.22 8.85 2.88
C TYR A 301 -16.50 7.61 2.02
N PHE A 302 -15.60 6.64 2.04
CA PHE A 302 -15.99 5.28 1.72
C PHE A 302 -16.96 4.85 2.81
N ARG A 303 -18.23 4.62 2.46
CA ARG A 303 -19.20 4.02 3.40
C ARG A 303 -18.66 2.66 3.80
N GLU A 304 -18.19 2.56 5.02
CA GLU A 304 -17.98 1.28 5.68
C GLU A 304 -19.37 0.62 5.83
N HIS A 305 -19.54 -0.53 5.23
CA HIS A 305 -20.68 -1.43 5.41
C HIS A 305 -20.32 -2.51 6.42
#